data_36532f6b4b3ce43e818a378212af4ebf
#
_entry.id   36532f6b4b3ce43e818a378212af4ebf
#
_cell.length_a   1.000
_cell.length_b   1.000
_cell.length_c   1.000
_cell.angle_alpha   90.00
_cell.angle_beta   90.00
_cell.angle_gamma   90.00
#
_symmetry.space_group_name_H-M   'P 1'
#
loop_
_entity.id
_entity.type
_entity.pdbx_description
1 polymer ?
#
loop_
_entity_poly.entity_id
_entity_poly.type
_entity_poly.pdbx_seq_one_letter_code
_entity_poly.pdbx_strand_id
1 'polypeptide(L)'
;NKNIDKQDNEKASYTELIKKTDGLIEWNSSAEKIEAKFRAFSSWPQSYSFHNNKRFKILDMELTNFPSEQTGKITKFENNILIDTKTNKLKIIKIQFDGKKPIDALAYFGNFDLLKTKL
;
A
#
# COMPACT_ATOMS: atom_id res chain seq x y z
N ASN A 1 -13.33 3.08 30.92
CA ASN A 1 -12.62 2.47 31.16
C ASN A 1 -12.34 2.15 30.76
N LYS A 2 -12.82 2.70 30.78
CA LYS A 2 -12.17 2.26 30.96
C LYS A 2 -11.76 1.81 30.98
N ASN A 3 -12.61 2.59 31.18
CA ASN A 3 -11.80 2.00 31.56
C ASN A 3 -11.51 1.56 31.45
N ILE A 4 -11.99 1.87 31.29
CA ILE A 4 -11.26 1.36 31.60
C ILE A 4 -10.72 0.97 31.49
N ASP A 5 -11.09 1.15 31.35
CA ASP A 5 -10.24 0.60 31.55
C ASP A 5 -9.75 0.27 31.22
N LYS A 6 -9.79 0.41 31.10
CA LYS A 6 -9.01 0.06 31.11
C LYS A 6 -8.46 -0.53 30.75
N GLN A 7 -8.65 -0.48 30.55
CA GLN A 7 -7.92 -1.10 30.46
C GLN A 7 -7.58 -1.66 30.01
N ASP A 8 -7.75 -1.68 30.03
CA ASP A 8 -7.31 -2.26 29.67
C ASP A 8 -7.30 -2.70 29.01
N ASN A 9 -7.36 -2.74 28.91
CA ASN A 9 -7.31 -3.14 28.34
C ASN A 9 -7.09 -3.38 27.62
N GLU A 10 -7.45 -3.98 27.36
CA GLU A 10 -7.13 -3.91 26.65
C GLU A 10 -6.46 -4.31 25.51
N LYS A 11 -6.43 -5.14 25.01
CA LYS A 11 -5.45 -5.47 23.99
C LYS A 11 -5.95 -6.52 23.06
N ALA A 12 -6.58 -7.54 23.57
CA ALA A 12 -7.28 -8.51 22.73
C ALA A 12 -8.29 -7.84 21.84
N SER A 13 -8.84 -6.74 22.29
CA SER A 13 -9.83 -6.03 21.51
C SER A 13 -9.26 -5.29 20.31
N TYR A 14 -7.94 -5.26 20.18
CA TYR A 14 -7.33 -4.62 19.00
C TYR A 14 -7.78 -5.24 17.69
N THR A 15 -7.84 -6.56 17.63
CA THR A 15 -8.23 -7.22 16.39
C THR A 15 -9.64 -6.86 16.01
N GLU A 16 -10.49 -6.57 16.98
CA GLU A 16 -11.86 -6.18 16.70
C GLU A 16 -11.95 -4.77 16.14
N LEU A 17 -10.90 -3.97 16.31
CA LEU A 17 -10.89 -2.60 15.82
C LEU A 17 -10.35 -2.47 14.41
N ILE A 18 -9.81 -3.54 13.85
CA ILE A 18 -9.29 -3.51 12.49
C ILE A 18 -10.46 -3.48 11.52
N LYS A 19 -10.47 -2.47 10.67
CA LYS A 19 -11.55 -2.25 9.71
C LYS A 19 -11.03 -2.48 8.30
N LYS A 20 -11.97 -2.72 7.38
CA LYS A 20 -11.62 -2.88 5.97
C LYS A 20 -10.83 -1.68 5.45
N THR A 21 -11.19 -0.47 5.90
CA THR A 21 -10.50 0.74 5.46
C THR A 21 -9.10 0.89 6.02
N ASP A 22 -8.73 0.08 7.01
CA ASP A 22 -7.36 0.11 7.52
C ASP A 22 -6.35 -0.38 6.49
N GLY A 23 -6.81 -1.08 5.46
CA GLY A 23 -5.94 -1.51 4.38
C GLY A 23 -5.63 -0.43 3.36
N LEU A 24 -6.32 0.71 3.40
CA LEU A 24 -6.04 1.79 2.46
C LEU A 24 -4.64 2.33 2.72
N ILE A 25 -3.82 2.33 1.66
CA ILE A 25 -2.44 2.78 1.78
C ILE A 25 -2.39 4.29 1.82
N GLU A 26 -1.72 4.82 2.84
CA GLU A 26 -1.43 6.25 2.92
C GLU A 26 -0.01 6.48 2.45
N TRP A 27 0.12 6.87 1.19
CA TRP A 27 1.44 7.05 0.59
C TRP A 27 2.26 8.12 1.29
N ASN A 28 1.63 8.99 2.07
CA ASN A 28 2.30 10.01 2.85
C ASN A 28 2.85 9.48 4.17
N SER A 29 2.95 8.18 4.32
CA SER A 29 3.62 7.52 5.44
C SER A 29 4.99 7.05 5.00
N SER A 30 5.83 6.67 5.96
CA SER A 30 7.15 6.14 5.61
C SER A 30 7.02 4.82 4.87
N ALA A 31 7.98 4.53 3.99
CA ALA A 31 7.99 3.27 3.25
C ALA A 31 7.99 2.09 4.20
N GLU A 32 8.75 2.19 5.29
CA GLU A 32 8.85 1.11 6.27
C GLU A 32 7.50 0.84 6.92
N LYS A 33 6.75 1.89 7.24
CA LYS A 33 5.44 1.74 7.87
C LYS A 33 4.45 1.11 6.90
N ILE A 34 4.47 1.54 5.64
CA ILE A 34 3.57 0.99 4.63
C ILE A 34 3.86 -0.49 4.41
N GLU A 35 5.13 -0.84 4.29
CA GLU A 35 5.52 -2.23 4.07
C GLU A 35 5.19 -3.11 5.28
N ALA A 36 5.39 -2.57 6.49
CA ALA A 36 5.05 -3.32 7.71
C ALA A 36 3.56 -3.60 7.79
N LYS A 37 2.73 -2.61 7.45
CA LYS A 37 1.27 -2.83 7.40
C LYS A 37 0.88 -3.82 6.33
N PHE A 38 1.55 -3.76 5.18
CA PHE A 38 1.30 -4.72 4.11
C PHE A 38 1.50 -6.14 4.60
N ARG A 39 2.57 -6.41 5.33
CA ARG A 39 2.82 -7.73 5.88
C ARG A 39 1.79 -8.11 6.94
N ALA A 40 1.46 -7.15 7.83
CA ALA A 40 0.52 -7.41 8.92
C ALA A 40 -0.88 -7.71 8.41
N PHE A 41 -1.29 -7.06 7.31
CA PHE A 41 -2.64 -7.16 6.78
C PHE A 41 -2.74 -8.11 5.59
N SER A 42 -1.75 -8.97 5.37
CA SER A 42 -1.70 -9.78 4.15
C SER A 42 -2.91 -10.70 4.00
N SER A 43 -3.52 -11.13 5.11
CA SER A 43 -4.72 -11.97 5.05
C SER A 43 -5.99 -11.12 5.00
N TRP A 44 -6.06 -10.09 5.81
CA TRP A 44 -7.22 -9.21 5.87
C TRP A 44 -6.84 -7.96 6.66
N PRO A 45 -7.23 -6.77 6.23
CA PRO A 45 -8.06 -6.47 5.05
C PRO A 45 -7.27 -6.40 3.74
N GLN A 46 -5.97 -6.65 3.76
CA GLN A 46 -5.04 -6.50 2.66
C GLN A 46 -4.82 -5.02 2.34
N SER A 47 -3.67 -4.71 1.78
CA SER A 47 -3.34 -3.33 1.43
C SER A 47 -3.87 -3.01 0.04
N TYR A 48 -4.49 -1.83 -0.11
CA TYR A 48 -5.06 -1.44 -1.38
C TYR A 48 -4.90 0.05 -1.61
N SER A 49 -5.06 0.44 -2.86
CA SER A 49 -5.03 1.83 -3.26
C SER A 49 -5.95 2.00 -4.47
N PHE A 50 -5.99 3.21 -5.03
CA PHE A 50 -6.86 3.51 -6.16
C PHE A 50 -6.05 4.14 -7.28
N HIS A 51 -6.43 3.81 -8.51
CA HIS A 51 -5.89 4.47 -9.69
C HIS A 51 -7.02 4.67 -10.69
N ASN A 52 -7.23 5.92 -11.09
CA ASN A 52 -8.34 6.29 -11.99
C ASN A 52 -9.67 5.76 -11.46
N ASN A 53 -9.90 5.91 -10.15
CA ASN A 53 -11.13 5.49 -9.45
C ASN A 53 -11.33 3.98 -9.44
N LYS A 54 -10.31 3.21 -9.77
CA LYS A 54 -10.36 1.75 -9.69
C LYS A 54 -9.53 1.28 -8.50
N ARG A 55 -10.12 0.44 -7.67
CA ARG A 55 -9.43 -0.09 -6.50
C ARG A 55 -8.58 -1.27 -6.91
N PHE A 56 -7.36 -1.32 -6.40
CA PHE A 56 -6.50 -2.48 -6.58
C PHE A 56 -5.82 -2.83 -5.28
N LYS A 57 -5.64 -4.12 -5.06
CA LYS A 57 -4.88 -4.63 -3.92
C LYS A 57 -3.44 -4.82 -4.33
N ILE A 58 -2.54 -4.64 -3.38
CA ILE A 58 -1.14 -4.93 -3.61
C ILE A 58 -0.86 -6.31 -3.03
N LEU A 59 -0.41 -7.20 -3.89
CA LEU A 59 -0.15 -8.58 -3.50
C LEU A 59 1.31 -8.83 -3.17
N ASP A 60 2.20 -7.96 -3.65
CA ASP A 60 3.62 -8.09 -3.36
C ASP A 60 4.30 -6.74 -3.52
N MET A 61 5.18 -6.40 -2.58
CA MET A 61 5.96 -5.16 -2.61
C MET A 61 7.26 -5.36 -1.84
N GLU A 62 8.24 -4.51 -2.13
CA GLU A 62 9.53 -4.53 -1.44
C GLU A 62 10.00 -3.12 -1.12
N LEU A 63 10.75 -3.01 -0.03
CA LEU A 63 11.43 -1.77 0.31
C LEU A 63 12.60 -1.54 -0.65
N THR A 64 12.90 -0.27 -0.93
CA THR A 64 14.08 0.11 -1.72
C THR A 64 14.85 1.17 -0.99
N ASN A 65 16.06 1.44 -1.49
CA ASN A 65 16.90 2.52 -0.99
C ASN A 65 16.78 3.79 -1.84
N PHE A 66 15.89 3.80 -2.82
CA PHE A 66 15.71 4.98 -3.68
C PHE A 66 14.92 6.03 -2.92
N PRO A 67 15.43 7.28 -2.86
CA PRO A 67 14.71 8.33 -2.14
C PRO A 67 13.45 8.76 -2.89
N SER A 68 12.42 9.12 -2.12
CA SER A 68 11.20 9.64 -2.67
C SER A 68 11.43 11.06 -3.19
N GLU A 69 10.73 11.41 -4.27
CA GLU A 69 10.77 12.74 -4.84
C GLU A 69 9.46 13.47 -4.59
N GLN A 70 8.36 12.79 -4.82
CA GLN A 70 7.03 13.37 -4.63
C GLN A 70 6.06 12.26 -4.26
N THR A 71 5.46 12.37 -3.08
CA THR A 71 4.55 11.35 -2.56
C THR A 71 3.49 10.99 -3.60
N GLY A 72 3.33 9.68 -3.84
CA GLY A 72 2.35 9.16 -4.77
C GLY A 72 2.80 9.10 -6.20
N LYS A 73 4.00 9.60 -6.51
CA LYS A 73 4.53 9.57 -7.87
C LYS A 73 4.87 8.13 -8.26
N ILE A 74 4.49 7.76 -9.46
CA ILE A 74 4.78 6.43 -10.00
C ILE A 74 5.94 6.55 -10.99
N THR A 75 6.96 5.72 -10.83
CA THR A 75 8.12 5.72 -11.70
C THR A 75 8.37 4.32 -12.21
N LYS A 76 8.72 4.22 -13.48
CA LYS A 76 9.20 2.96 -14.05
C LYS A 76 10.73 3.06 -14.16
N PHE A 77 11.42 2.15 -13.48
CA PHE A 77 12.87 2.09 -13.54
C PHE A 77 13.26 0.69 -13.95
N GLU A 78 13.88 0.57 -15.13
CA GLU A 78 14.12 -0.73 -15.76
C GLU A 78 12.78 -1.45 -15.91
N ASN A 79 12.61 -2.62 -15.32
CA ASN A 79 11.34 -3.34 -15.39
C ASN A 79 10.60 -3.29 -14.05
N ASN A 80 10.87 -2.28 -13.24
CA ASN A 80 10.25 -2.16 -11.92
C ASN A 80 9.34 -0.95 -11.85
N ILE A 81 8.23 -1.11 -11.14
CA ILE A 81 7.32 0.00 -10.83
C ILE A 81 7.61 0.44 -9.41
N LEU A 82 7.92 1.72 -9.26
CA LEU A 82 8.24 2.32 -7.96
C LEU A 82 7.23 3.40 -7.65
N ILE A 83 6.77 3.44 -6.41
CA ILE A 83 5.83 4.47 -5.96
C ILE A 83 6.43 5.20 -4.79
N ASP A 84 6.44 6.53 -4.87
CA ASP A 84 7.03 7.37 -3.86
C ASP A 84 6.18 7.42 -2.60
N THR A 85 6.84 7.30 -1.46
CA THR A 85 6.20 7.48 -0.15
C THR A 85 6.76 8.75 0.48
N LYS A 86 6.55 8.92 1.77
CA LYS A 86 7.12 10.05 2.49
C LYS A 86 8.65 9.97 2.56
N THR A 87 9.19 8.76 2.58
CA THR A 87 10.64 8.57 2.77
C THR A 87 11.33 8.03 1.53
N ASN A 88 10.99 6.81 1.12
CA ASN A 88 11.65 6.14 0.01
C ASN A 88 10.62 5.64 -0.98
N LYS A 89 11.09 5.20 -2.15
CA LYS A 89 10.22 4.55 -3.13
C LYS A 89 9.98 3.11 -2.70
N LEU A 90 8.75 2.64 -2.92
CA LEU A 90 8.41 1.24 -2.73
C LEU A 90 8.33 0.56 -4.09
N LYS A 91 8.90 -0.62 -4.20
CA LYS A 91 8.81 -1.42 -5.42
C LYS A 91 7.52 -2.23 -5.35
N ILE A 92 6.63 -1.99 -6.29
CA ILE A 92 5.35 -2.69 -6.36
C ILE A 92 5.47 -3.77 -7.42
N ILE A 93 5.25 -5.00 -7.01
CA ILE A 93 5.54 -6.17 -7.84
C ILE A 93 4.29 -6.74 -8.46
N LYS A 94 3.27 -7.01 -7.65
CA LYS A 94 2.04 -7.66 -8.12
C LYS A 94 0.83 -6.98 -7.52
N ILE A 95 -0.19 -6.80 -8.34
CA ILE A 95 -1.43 -6.14 -7.92
C ILE A 95 -2.63 -6.94 -8.43
N GLN A 96 -3.81 -6.61 -7.91
CA GLN A 96 -5.05 -7.25 -8.33
C GLN A 96 -6.19 -6.26 -8.25
N PHE A 97 -6.83 -5.99 -9.37
CA PHE A 97 -8.03 -5.16 -9.39
C PHE A 97 -9.23 -6.00 -8.96
N ASP A 98 -10.25 -5.33 -8.43
CA ASP A 98 -11.46 -6.01 -7.96
C ASP A 98 -12.09 -6.80 -9.10
N GLY A 99 -12.37 -8.07 -8.85
CA GLY A 99 -13.01 -8.94 -9.83
C GLY A 99 -12.10 -9.38 -10.96
N LYS A 100 -10.80 -9.08 -10.88
CA LYS A 100 -9.84 -9.43 -11.91
C LYS A 100 -8.79 -10.37 -11.37
N LYS A 101 -7.98 -10.94 -12.27
CA LYS A 101 -6.88 -11.81 -11.88
C LYS A 101 -5.67 -10.99 -11.44
N PRO A 102 -4.80 -11.57 -10.59
CA PRO A 102 -3.54 -10.89 -10.26
C PRO A 102 -2.71 -10.64 -11.52
N ILE A 103 -2.06 -9.48 -11.58
CA ILE A 103 -1.17 -9.12 -12.68
C ILE A 103 0.07 -8.44 -12.10
N ASP A 104 1.13 -8.42 -12.90
CA ASP A 104 2.33 -7.68 -12.53
C ASP A 104 2.04 -6.18 -12.58
N ALA A 105 2.58 -5.44 -11.63
CA ALA A 105 2.41 -3.99 -11.63
C ALA A 105 2.95 -3.38 -12.93
N LEU A 106 4.03 -3.92 -13.45
CA LEU A 106 4.60 -3.46 -14.71
C LEU A 106 3.62 -3.63 -15.88
N ALA A 107 2.85 -4.73 -15.88
CA ALA A 107 1.89 -4.99 -16.95
C ALA A 107 0.80 -3.93 -17.00
N TYR A 108 0.43 -3.39 -15.85
CA TYR A 108 -0.61 -2.36 -15.80
C TYR A 108 -0.01 -0.97 -15.94
N PHE A 109 0.89 -0.60 -15.03
CA PHE A 109 1.39 0.78 -14.97
C PHE A 109 2.35 1.11 -16.12
N GLY A 110 2.99 0.11 -16.71
CA GLY A 110 3.87 0.35 -17.82
C GLY A 110 3.17 0.88 -19.07
N ASN A 111 1.85 0.77 -19.12
CA ASN A 111 1.07 1.24 -20.26
C ASN A 111 0.59 2.67 -20.13
N PHE A 112 0.95 3.36 -19.04
CA PHE A 112 0.49 4.73 -18.78
C PHE A 112 1.63 5.71 -18.92
N ASP A 113 1.27 6.97 -19.20
CA ASP A 113 2.21 8.07 -19.14
C ASP A 113 2.44 8.41 -17.67
N LEU A 114 3.52 7.87 -17.12
CA LEU A 114 3.79 7.98 -15.68
C LEU A 114 4.17 9.39 -15.27
N LEU A 115 4.46 10.28 -16.21
CA LEU A 115 4.70 11.68 -15.89
C LEU A 115 3.42 12.39 -15.47
N LYS A 116 2.27 11.85 -15.89
CA LYS A 116 0.96 12.45 -15.61
C LYS A 116 0.12 11.63 -14.65
N THR A 117 0.66 10.57 -14.10
CA THR A 117 -0.08 9.63 -13.27
C THR A 117 0.52 9.59 -11.88
N LYS A 118 -0.37 9.67 -10.88
CA LYS A 118 0.10 9.47 -9.51
C LYS A 118 -1.07 8.99 -8.64
N LEU A 119 -0.72 8.36 -7.56
CA LEU A 119 -1.70 7.78 -6.62
C LEU A 119 -2.12 8.73 -5.52
#